data_c748a660ff542e5e2f8c7842b313973b
#
_entry.id   c748a660ff542e5e2f8c7842b313973b
#
_cell.length_a   1.000
_cell.length_b   1.000
_cell.length_c   1.000
_cell.angle_alpha   90.00
_cell.angle_beta   90.00
_cell.angle_gamma   90.00
#
_symmetry.space_group_name_H-M   'P 1'
#
loop_
_entity.id
_entity.type
_entity.pdbx_description
1 polymer ?
#
loop_
_entity_poly.entity_id
_entity_poly.type
_entity_poly.pdbx_seq_one_letter_code
_entity_poly.pdbx_strand_id
1 'polypeptide(L)'
;MSWKTMYRSFYYQGAPEPEDIVLNAEETALLVIDIQNKYMDVPDDPDENRRWTPFFERMNSIVIPNTARLIKTCRQKNVEVMFARIACLKEDGRDRSLSQKKPGWNYLLMPQNTEESQLVPEIVPQNDEIVVCKTTDSALTGTSLRLILSNMAVKNVIVAGIFTDQCVSSTVRSLADESFNVIAVEDCCAAGLHELHEKELEIINMIYCHVASLAETISFIR
;
A
#
# COMPACT_ATOMS: atom_id res chain seq x y z
N MET A 1 6.13 9.38 19.91
CA MET A 1 5.24 10.45 19.38
C MET A 1 3.94 9.78 18.94
N SER A 2 2.81 10.48 18.98
CA SER A 2 1.51 9.94 18.59
C SER A 2 1.26 10.21 17.10
N TRP A 3 0.50 9.36 16.43
CA TRP A 3 0.04 9.57 15.05
C TRP A 3 -0.59 10.96 14.85
N LYS A 4 -1.18 11.55 15.88
CA LYS A 4 -1.78 12.90 15.85
C LYS A 4 -0.76 14.02 15.61
N THR A 5 0.51 13.80 15.90
CA THR A 5 1.57 14.81 15.84
C THR A 5 2.74 14.46 14.92
N MET A 6 2.85 13.20 14.48
CA MET A 6 3.88 12.75 13.56
C MET A 6 3.55 13.17 12.12
N TYR A 7 4.54 13.23 11.27
CA TYR A 7 4.42 13.48 9.83
C TYR A 7 3.58 14.71 9.45
N ARG A 8 3.64 15.79 10.27
CA ARG A 8 2.98 17.04 9.94
C ARG A 8 3.80 17.85 8.94
N SER A 9 3.28 18.02 7.74
CA SER A 9 3.89 18.89 6.74
C SER A 9 3.83 20.37 7.15
N PHE A 10 4.58 21.19 6.43
CA PHE A 10 4.58 22.65 6.60
C PHE A 10 3.18 23.26 6.75
N TYR A 11 2.21 22.77 5.97
CA TYR A 11 0.84 23.29 5.97
C TYR A 11 0.06 23.00 7.25
N TYR A 12 0.43 21.93 7.99
CA TYR A 12 -0.33 21.41 9.12
C TYR A 12 0.40 21.46 10.46
N GLN A 13 1.58 22.11 10.52
CA GLN A 13 2.35 22.23 11.78
C GLN A 13 1.56 22.90 12.90
N GLY A 14 0.73 23.93 12.57
CA GLY A 14 -0.12 24.63 13.51
C GLY A 14 -1.57 24.14 13.60
N ALA A 15 -1.91 23.05 12.90
CA ALA A 15 -3.25 22.53 12.92
C ALA A 15 -3.59 21.88 14.28
N PRO A 16 -4.88 21.91 14.72
CA PRO A 16 -5.31 21.18 15.92
C PRO A 16 -5.04 19.68 15.76
N GLU A 17 -4.98 18.96 16.87
CA GLU A 17 -4.88 17.50 16.83
C GLU A 17 -6.16 16.92 16.21
N PRO A 18 -6.03 15.90 15.32
CA PRO A 18 -7.17 15.17 14.82
C PRO A 18 -7.97 14.51 15.95
N GLU A 19 -9.26 14.30 15.73
CA GLU A 19 -10.10 13.51 16.62
C GLU A 19 -9.60 12.06 16.70
N ASP A 20 -10.03 11.32 17.73
CA ASP A 20 -9.69 9.92 17.87
C ASP A 20 -10.34 9.09 16.75
N ILE A 21 -9.54 8.23 16.13
CA ILE A 21 -10.01 7.35 15.07
C ILE A 21 -10.67 6.12 15.67
N VAL A 22 -11.86 5.81 15.19
CA VAL A 22 -12.58 4.56 15.46
C VAL A 22 -12.97 3.93 14.12
N LEU A 23 -12.47 2.73 13.88
CA LEU A 23 -12.74 1.96 12.67
C LEU A 23 -13.76 0.86 13.00
N ASN A 24 -14.99 0.99 12.49
CA ASN A 24 -15.98 -0.08 12.53
C ASN A 24 -15.56 -1.17 11.53
N ALA A 25 -15.40 -2.40 11.99
CA ALA A 25 -14.92 -3.51 11.16
C ALA A 25 -15.78 -3.74 9.91
N GLU A 26 -17.12 -3.65 10.05
CA GLU A 26 -18.07 -3.87 8.94
C GLU A 26 -18.00 -2.79 7.83
N GLU A 27 -17.43 -1.61 8.14
CA GLU A 27 -17.29 -0.47 7.23
C GLU A 27 -15.81 -0.21 6.86
N THR A 28 -14.92 -1.15 7.19
CA THR A 28 -13.47 -1.00 7.02
C THR A 28 -12.89 -2.12 6.16
N ALA A 29 -12.00 -1.75 5.24
CA ALA A 29 -11.20 -2.71 4.48
C ALA A 29 -9.71 -2.44 4.69
N LEU A 30 -8.91 -3.50 4.72
CA LEU A 30 -7.46 -3.46 4.56
C LEU A 30 -7.12 -3.68 3.09
N LEU A 31 -6.37 -2.77 2.49
CA LEU A 31 -5.83 -2.89 1.13
C LEU A 31 -4.31 -3.01 1.18
N VAL A 32 -3.80 -4.18 0.79
CA VAL A 32 -2.36 -4.46 0.69
C VAL A 32 -1.91 -4.32 -0.76
N ILE A 33 -0.90 -3.48 -1.01
CA ILE A 33 -0.50 -3.03 -2.35
C ILE A 33 0.89 -3.57 -2.70
N ASP A 34 1.00 -4.30 -3.79
CA ASP A 34 2.22 -4.65 -4.55
C ASP A 34 3.36 -5.34 -3.77
N ILE A 35 3.11 -5.98 -2.64
CA ILE A 35 4.13 -6.80 -1.97
C ILE A 35 4.25 -8.13 -2.73
N GLN A 36 4.94 -8.09 -3.87
CA GLN A 36 5.05 -9.17 -4.87
C GLN A 36 6.46 -9.74 -4.92
N ASN A 37 6.57 -11.01 -5.37
CA ASN A 37 7.85 -11.71 -5.47
C ASN A 37 8.89 -10.91 -6.26
N LYS A 38 8.51 -10.30 -7.39
CA LYS A 38 9.42 -9.52 -8.23
C LYS A 38 10.17 -8.42 -7.48
N TYR A 39 9.52 -7.77 -6.54
CA TYR A 39 10.13 -6.68 -5.76
C TYR A 39 11.06 -7.18 -4.65
N MET A 40 11.09 -8.49 -4.42
CA MET A 40 12.01 -9.14 -3.49
C MET A 40 13.21 -9.78 -4.17
N ASP A 41 13.31 -9.68 -5.49
CA ASP A 41 14.48 -10.14 -6.25
C ASP A 41 15.68 -9.24 -5.97
N VAL A 42 16.72 -9.82 -5.40
CA VAL A 42 17.99 -9.11 -5.15
C VAL A 42 18.75 -8.98 -6.46
N PRO A 43 19.14 -7.78 -6.89
CA PRO A 43 19.92 -7.60 -8.11
C PRO A 43 21.28 -8.32 -8.07
N ASP A 44 21.66 -8.95 -9.19
CA ASP A 44 22.97 -9.59 -9.34
C ASP A 44 24.11 -8.57 -9.42
N ASP A 45 23.84 -7.37 -9.97
CA ASP A 45 24.81 -6.29 -10.03
C ASP A 45 25.15 -5.76 -8.62
N PRO A 46 26.45 -5.74 -8.21
CA PRO A 46 26.83 -5.38 -6.85
C PRO A 46 26.50 -3.93 -6.46
N ASP A 47 26.47 -3.00 -7.41
CA ASP A 47 26.18 -1.60 -7.14
C ASP A 47 24.68 -1.38 -6.98
N GLU A 48 23.87 -2.01 -7.83
CA GLU A 48 22.41 -2.03 -7.67
C GLU A 48 22.01 -2.79 -6.40
N ASN A 49 22.62 -3.91 -6.10
CA ASN A 49 22.39 -4.63 -4.84
C ASN A 49 22.62 -3.73 -3.62
N ARG A 50 23.78 -3.06 -3.56
CA ARG A 50 24.10 -2.10 -2.49
C ARG A 50 23.10 -0.96 -2.40
N ARG A 51 22.66 -0.46 -3.54
CA ARG A 51 21.66 0.61 -3.63
C ARG A 51 20.30 0.19 -3.05
N TRP A 52 19.88 -1.06 -3.30
CA TRP A 52 18.60 -1.59 -2.84
C TRP A 52 18.64 -2.28 -1.47
N THR A 53 19.82 -2.51 -0.89
CA THR A 53 19.97 -3.16 0.41
C THR A 53 19.06 -2.56 1.51
N PRO A 54 18.99 -1.22 1.70
CA PRO A 54 18.13 -0.63 2.73
C PRO A 54 16.65 -0.96 2.55
N PHE A 55 16.19 -1.05 1.31
CA PHE A 55 14.83 -1.47 0.99
C PHE A 55 14.58 -2.93 1.40
N PHE A 56 15.46 -3.85 0.99
CA PHE A 56 15.30 -5.27 1.33
C PHE A 56 15.38 -5.52 2.84
N GLU A 57 16.27 -4.83 3.55
CA GLU A 57 16.35 -4.91 5.00
C GLU A 57 15.04 -4.46 5.66
N ARG A 58 14.47 -3.32 5.25
CA ARG A 58 13.18 -2.84 5.76
C ARG A 58 12.04 -3.78 5.41
N MET A 59 11.98 -4.28 4.18
CA MET A 59 10.93 -5.23 3.76
C MET A 59 10.96 -6.49 4.60
N ASN A 60 12.13 -7.12 4.75
CA ASN A 60 12.25 -8.40 5.44
C ASN A 60 12.11 -8.29 6.97
N SER A 61 12.61 -7.20 7.57
CA SER A 61 12.65 -7.06 9.03
C SER A 61 11.43 -6.33 9.62
N ILE A 62 10.73 -5.52 8.83
CA ILE A 62 9.65 -4.66 9.31
C ILE A 62 8.36 -4.86 8.51
N VAL A 63 8.38 -4.56 7.20
CA VAL A 63 7.16 -4.41 6.42
C VAL A 63 6.41 -5.72 6.24
N ILE A 64 7.06 -6.78 5.77
CA ILE A 64 6.41 -8.08 5.55
C ILE A 64 5.90 -8.67 6.86
N PRO A 65 6.69 -8.76 7.95
CA PRO A 65 6.21 -9.26 9.24
C PRO A 65 5.04 -8.44 9.81
N ASN A 66 5.11 -7.13 9.74
CA ASN A 66 4.06 -6.24 10.23
C ASN A 66 2.79 -6.35 9.39
N THR A 67 2.91 -6.41 8.06
CA THR A 67 1.78 -6.59 7.15
C THR A 67 1.08 -7.94 7.39
N ALA A 68 1.84 -9.02 7.56
CA ALA A 68 1.28 -10.32 7.91
C ALA A 68 0.53 -10.28 9.26
N ARG A 69 1.06 -9.57 10.25
CA ARG A 69 0.39 -9.35 11.54
C ARG A 69 -0.88 -8.52 11.39
N LEU A 70 -0.84 -7.46 10.58
CA LEU A 70 -2.01 -6.60 10.31
C LEU A 70 -3.13 -7.41 9.64
N ILE A 71 -2.80 -8.17 8.58
CA ILE A 71 -3.73 -9.07 7.87
C ILE A 71 -4.37 -10.06 8.85
N LYS A 72 -3.55 -10.74 9.67
CA LYS A 72 -4.05 -11.68 10.68
C LYS A 72 -5.03 -11.01 11.64
N THR A 73 -4.72 -9.79 12.10
CA THR A 73 -5.58 -9.05 13.03
C THR A 73 -6.88 -8.63 12.36
N CYS A 74 -6.82 -8.14 11.11
CA CYS A 74 -8.00 -7.79 10.32
C CYS A 74 -8.93 -8.98 10.13
N ARG A 75 -8.40 -10.15 9.74
CA ARG A 75 -9.17 -11.40 9.64
C ARG A 75 -9.84 -11.77 10.96
N GLN A 76 -9.13 -11.66 12.08
CA GLN A 76 -9.68 -11.98 13.40
C GLN A 76 -10.78 -11.02 13.85
N LYS A 77 -10.75 -9.79 13.38
CA LYS A 77 -11.73 -8.73 13.71
C LYS A 77 -12.82 -8.57 12.65
N ASN A 78 -12.87 -9.45 11.65
CA ASN A 78 -13.81 -9.40 10.52
C ASN A 78 -13.72 -8.11 9.70
N VAL A 79 -12.54 -7.51 9.63
CA VAL A 79 -12.24 -6.45 8.67
C VAL A 79 -11.94 -7.10 7.33
N GLU A 80 -12.56 -6.61 6.27
CA GLU A 80 -12.33 -7.10 4.91
C GLU A 80 -10.87 -6.94 4.49
N VAL A 81 -10.27 -8.00 3.95
CA VAL A 81 -8.88 -7.98 3.47
C VAL A 81 -8.86 -8.07 1.96
N MET A 82 -8.23 -7.10 1.32
CA MET A 82 -8.10 -7.00 -0.12
C MET A 82 -6.66 -6.78 -0.53
N PHE A 83 -6.32 -7.19 -1.73
CA PHE A 83 -4.99 -7.05 -2.29
C PHE A 83 -5.06 -6.36 -3.66
N ALA A 84 -4.09 -5.51 -3.93
CA ALA A 84 -3.83 -5.00 -5.26
C ALA A 84 -2.41 -5.41 -5.66
N ARG A 85 -2.26 -5.92 -6.88
CA ARG A 85 -0.94 -6.23 -7.43
C ARG A 85 -0.78 -5.63 -8.81
N ILE A 86 0.38 -5.05 -9.07
CA ILE A 86 0.69 -4.51 -10.39
C ILE A 86 1.10 -5.66 -11.31
N ALA A 87 0.40 -5.79 -12.44
CA ALA A 87 0.72 -6.79 -13.44
C ALA A 87 0.07 -6.43 -14.77
N CYS A 88 0.61 -6.93 -15.87
CA CYS A 88 -0.01 -6.81 -17.20
C CYS A 88 -0.98 -7.97 -17.47
N LEU A 89 -2.11 -7.65 -18.07
CA LEU A 89 -3.11 -8.61 -18.53
C LEU A 89 -2.69 -9.28 -19.87
N LYS A 90 -1.84 -8.58 -20.63
CA LYS A 90 -1.23 -9.07 -21.88
C LYS A 90 0.23 -9.43 -21.63
N GLU A 91 0.68 -10.54 -22.20
CA GLU A 91 2.07 -11.01 -22.04
C GLU A 91 3.11 -9.99 -22.50
N ASP A 92 2.79 -9.19 -23.53
CA ASP A 92 3.65 -8.13 -24.05
C ASP A 92 3.55 -6.80 -23.29
N GLY A 93 2.67 -6.72 -22.26
CA GLY A 93 2.50 -5.54 -21.39
C GLY A 93 1.95 -4.30 -22.09
N ARG A 94 1.36 -4.42 -23.30
CA ARG A 94 0.82 -3.27 -24.05
C ARG A 94 -0.37 -2.59 -23.38
N ASP A 95 -1.03 -3.25 -22.44
CA ASP A 95 -2.17 -2.79 -21.65
C ASP A 95 -1.78 -1.89 -20.46
N ARG A 96 -0.48 -1.78 -20.14
CA ARG A 96 -0.01 -0.90 -19.07
C ARG A 96 -0.11 0.58 -19.45
N SER A 97 -0.15 1.46 -18.45
CA SER A 97 -0.09 2.92 -18.66
C SER A 97 1.21 3.35 -19.35
N LEU A 98 1.22 4.55 -19.92
CA LEU A 98 2.42 5.08 -20.58
C LEU A 98 3.61 5.20 -19.63
N SER A 99 3.37 5.61 -18.38
CA SER A 99 4.42 5.69 -17.35
C SER A 99 5.07 4.35 -17.08
N GLN A 100 4.28 3.27 -17.10
CA GLN A 100 4.73 1.89 -16.84
C GLN A 100 5.44 1.23 -18.04
N LYS A 101 5.46 1.87 -19.20
CA LYS A 101 6.05 1.36 -20.45
C LYS A 101 7.29 2.10 -20.91
N LYS A 102 7.84 3.02 -20.12
CA LYS A 102 8.99 3.83 -20.55
C LYS A 102 10.29 3.04 -20.50
N PRO A 103 10.91 2.72 -21.65
CA PRO A 103 12.20 2.02 -21.69
C PRO A 103 13.28 2.81 -20.94
N GLY A 104 14.14 2.09 -20.25
CA GLY A 104 15.32 2.65 -19.60
C GLY A 104 15.11 3.07 -18.15
N TRP A 105 13.87 3.30 -17.66
CA TRP A 105 13.69 3.64 -16.26
C TRP A 105 12.41 3.14 -15.59
N ASN A 106 11.38 2.75 -16.32
CA ASN A 106 10.15 2.25 -15.70
C ASN A 106 9.51 1.10 -16.50
N TYR A 107 10.35 0.32 -17.18
CA TYR A 107 9.88 -0.80 -17.96
C TYR A 107 9.86 -2.07 -17.10
N LEU A 108 8.77 -2.30 -16.40
CA LEU A 108 8.55 -3.54 -15.66
C LEU A 108 7.53 -4.41 -16.40
N LEU A 109 8.00 -5.48 -17.03
CA LEU A 109 7.15 -6.47 -17.69
C LEU A 109 6.86 -7.61 -16.71
N MET A 110 5.62 -7.68 -16.24
CA MET A 110 5.20 -8.65 -15.22
C MET A 110 3.80 -9.17 -15.57
N PRO A 111 3.69 -10.20 -16.43
CA PRO A 111 2.40 -10.80 -16.77
C PRO A 111 1.71 -11.41 -15.55
N GLN A 112 0.38 -11.24 -15.46
CA GLN A 112 -0.39 -11.57 -14.25
C GLN A 112 -0.32 -13.03 -13.79
N ASN A 113 0.05 -13.96 -14.69
CA ASN A 113 0.10 -15.40 -14.39
C ASN A 113 1.51 -15.90 -14.06
N THR A 114 2.53 -15.03 -14.05
CA THR A 114 3.89 -15.40 -13.66
C THR A 114 4.05 -15.47 -12.15
N GLU A 115 4.99 -16.25 -11.66
CA GLU A 115 5.33 -16.34 -10.24
C GLU A 115 5.82 -14.99 -9.69
N GLU A 116 6.58 -14.26 -10.49
CA GLU A 116 7.07 -12.92 -10.19
C GLU A 116 5.95 -11.94 -9.84
N SER A 117 4.79 -12.08 -10.51
CA SER A 117 3.62 -11.22 -10.30
C SER A 117 2.79 -11.60 -9.07
N GLN A 118 3.03 -12.75 -8.44
CA GLN A 118 2.27 -13.17 -7.26
C GLN A 118 2.76 -12.45 -6.01
N LEU A 119 1.88 -12.39 -5.00
CA LEU A 119 2.23 -11.88 -3.68
C LEU A 119 3.23 -12.79 -2.99
N VAL A 120 4.06 -12.24 -2.10
CA VAL A 120 5.02 -13.03 -1.33
C VAL A 120 4.31 -14.05 -0.44
N PRO A 121 4.92 -15.21 -0.15
CA PRO A 121 4.26 -16.31 0.56
C PRO A 121 3.70 -15.96 1.94
N GLU A 122 4.28 -14.97 2.60
CA GLU A 122 3.89 -14.55 3.96
C GLU A 122 2.53 -13.86 4.04
N ILE A 123 2.02 -13.36 2.89
CA ILE A 123 0.80 -12.54 2.85
C ILE A 123 -0.22 -13.00 1.80
N VAL A 124 -0.20 -14.27 1.45
CA VAL A 124 -1.12 -14.82 0.45
C VAL A 124 -2.60 -14.63 0.84
N PRO A 125 -3.46 -14.32 -0.15
CA PRO A 125 -4.90 -14.26 0.05
C PRO A 125 -5.47 -15.59 0.53
N GLN A 126 -6.54 -15.53 1.30
CA GLN A 126 -7.28 -16.69 1.80
C GLN A 126 -8.73 -16.66 1.33
N ASN A 127 -9.33 -17.82 1.14
CA ASN A 127 -10.73 -17.98 0.75
C ASN A 127 -11.10 -17.13 -0.49
N ASP A 128 -12.06 -16.22 -0.31
CA ASP A 128 -12.62 -15.32 -1.31
C ASP A 128 -12.08 -13.88 -1.21
N GLU A 129 -10.98 -13.67 -0.50
CA GLU A 129 -10.34 -12.36 -0.42
C GLU A 129 -9.99 -11.81 -1.81
N ILE A 130 -10.37 -10.57 -2.04
CA ILE A 130 -10.31 -9.94 -3.36
C ILE A 130 -8.88 -9.56 -3.72
N VAL A 131 -8.44 -9.98 -4.88
CA VAL A 131 -7.16 -9.56 -5.48
C VAL A 131 -7.43 -8.81 -6.78
N VAL A 132 -7.19 -7.50 -6.81
CA VAL A 132 -7.27 -6.74 -8.05
C VAL A 132 -5.91 -6.68 -8.75
N CYS A 133 -5.95 -6.91 -10.05
CA CYS A 133 -4.79 -6.75 -10.92
C CYS A 133 -4.84 -5.35 -11.53
N LYS A 134 -3.81 -4.52 -11.31
CA LYS A 134 -3.75 -3.15 -11.80
C LYS A 134 -2.63 -2.97 -12.82
N THR A 135 -2.87 -2.17 -13.84
CA THR A 135 -1.92 -1.83 -14.91
C THR A 135 -1.40 -0.39 -14.79
N THR A 136 -1.67 0.23 -13.65
CA THR A 136 -1.32 1.62 -13.27
C THR A 136 -0.80 1.66 -11.84
N ASP A 137 -0.33 2.81 -11.37
CA ASP A 137 0.15 2.95 -9.99
C ASP A 137 -1.00 2.88 -8.98
N SER A 138 -2.06 3.66 -9.17
CA SER A 138 -3.23 3.63 -8.29
C SER A 138 -4.02 2.32 -8.45
N ALA A 139 -4.40 1.72 -7.31
CA ALA A 139 -5.25 0.53 -7.30
C ALA A 139 -6.70 0.81 -7.75
N LEU A 140 -7.13 2.07 -7.78
CA LEU A 140 -8.47 2.45 -8.22
C LEU A 140 -8.54 2.73 -9.73
N THR A 141 -7.44 3.20 -10.32
CA THR A 141 -7.42 3.60 -11.73
C THR A 141 -7.44 2.38 -12.65
N GLY A 142 -8.50 2.25 -13.41
CA GLY A 142 -8.67 1.17 -14.39
C GLY A 142 -9.04 -0.20 -13.78
N THR A 143 -9.39 -0.26 -12.50
CA THR A 143 -9.88 -1.46 -11.83
C THR A 143 -11.33 -1.30 -11.37
N SER A 144 -11.95 -2.39 -10.95
CA SER A 144 -13.28 -2.37 -10.32
C SER A 144 -13.25 -2.05 -8.81
N LEU A 145 -12.08 -1.78 -8.21
CA LEU A 145 -11.92 -1.68 -6.76
C LEU A 145 -12.84 -0.63 -6.14
N ARG A 146 -12.95 0.57 -6.75
CA ARG A 146 -13.85 1.63 -6.28
C ARG A 146 -15.30 1.15 -6.16
N LEU A 147 -15.79 0.47 -7.20
CA LEU A 147 -17.15 -0.05 -7.21
C LEU A 147 -17.35 -1.16 -6.17
N ILE A 148 -16.36 -2.03 -6.02
CA ILE A 148 -16.35 -3.10 -5.03
C ILE A 148 -16.45 -2.51 -3.62
N LEU A 149 -15.57 -1.58 -3.25
CA LEU A 149 -15.59 -0.90 -1.95
C LEU A 149 -16.96 -0.24 -1.68
N SER A 150 -17.50 0.46 -2.67
CA SER A 150 -18.82 1.11 -2.55
C SER A 150 -19.96 0.10 -2.37
N ASN A 151 -19.95 -0.99 -3.12
CA ASN A 151 -20.98 -2.04 -3.02
C ASN A 151 -20.95 -2.76 -1.67
N MET A 152 -19.78 -2.86 -1.06
CA MET A 152 -19.55 -3.45 0.26
C MET A 152 -19.78 -2.44 1.40
N ALA A 153 -20.24 -1.23 1.10
CA ALA A 153 -20.46 -0.15 2.05
C ALA A 153 -19.21 0.24 2.88
N VAL A 154 -18.01 0.00 2.34
CA VAL A 154 -16.74 0.40 2.96
C VAL A 154 -16.65 1.92 3.00
N LYS A 155 -16.27 2.46 4.15
CA LYS A 155 -16.05 3.90 4.39
C LYS A 155 -14.60 4.19 4.74
N ASN A 156 -13.92 3.23 5.37
CA ASN A 156 -12.55 3.36 5.85
C ASN A 156 -11.64 2.36 5.14
N VAL A 157 -10.49 2.82 4.65
CA VAL A 157 -9.51 1.95 4.01
C VAL A 157 -8.16 2.08 4.73
N ILE A 158 -7.71 0.98 5.32
CA ILE A 158 -6.36 0.84 5.85
C ILE A 158 -5.46 0.45 4.68
N VAL A 159 -4.36 1.17 4.46
CA VAL A 159 -3.46 0.96 3.33
C VAL A 159 -2.08 0.55 3.82
N ALA A 160 -1.56 -0.54 3.26
CA ALA A 160 -0.21 -1.07 3.46
C ALA A 160 0.42 -1.45 2.12
N GLY A 161 1.73 -1.52 2.02
CA GLY A 161 2.41 -2.02 0.81
C GLY A 161 3.53 -1.13 0.28
N ILE A 162 3.82 -1.28 -1.00
CA ILE A 162 4.93 -0.62 -1.68
C ILE A 162 4.51 0.00 -3.03
N PHE A 163 5.28 0.96 -3.57
CA PHE A 163 6.22 1.81 -2.83
C PHE A 163 5.46 2.98 -2.23
N THR A 164 5.85 3.41 -1.04
CA THR A 164 5.16 4.50 -0.32
C THR A 164 4.97 5.73 -1.19
N ASP A 165 6.01 6.12 -1.94
CA ASP A 165 6.09 7.29 -2.81
C ASP A 165 5.50 7.08 -4.22
N GLN A 166 4.99 5.88 -4.53
CA GLN A 166 4.44 5.54 -5.84
C GLN A 166 3.03 4.93 -5.71
N CYS A 167 2.90 3.60 -5.77
CA CYS A 167 1.60 2.93 -5.81
C CYS A 167 0.76 3.18 -4.54
N VAL A 168 1.39 3.19 -3.35
CA VAL A 168 0.70 3.49 -2.09
C VAL A 168 0.17 4.91 -2.10
N SER A 169 1.03 5.89 -2.34
CA SER A 169 0.69 7.31 -2.38
C SER A 169 -0.37 7.63 -3.45
N SER A 170 -0.22 7.05 -4.65
CA SER A 170 -1.19 7.21 -5.74
C SER A 170 -2.57 6.64 -5.37
N THR A 171 -2.59 5.49 -4.70
CA THR A 171 -3.84 4.86 -4.23
C THR A 171 -4.47 5.66 -3.09
N VAL A 172 -3.67 6.12 -2.12
CA VAL A 172 -4.14 6.95 -1.00
C VAL A 172 -4.83 8.22 -1.50
N ARG A 173 -4.23 8.93 -2.46
CA ARG A 173 -4.82 10.13 -3.07
C ARG A 173 -6.13 9.82 -3.80
N SER A 174 -6.15 8.74 -4.58
CA SER A 174 -7.37 8.33 -5.28
C SER A 174 -8.50 7.96 -4.31
N LEU A 175 -8.20 7.24 -3.22
CA LEU A 175 -9.19 6.90 -2.18
C LEU A 175 -9.74 8.16 -1.50
N ALA A 176 -8.88 9.10 -1.13
CA ALA A 176 -9.28 10.35 -0.50
C ALA A 176 -10.18 11.20 -1.42
N ASP A 177 -9.80 11.33 -2.70
CA ASP A 177 -10.58 12.06 -3.70
C ASP A 177 -11.95 11.40 -3.97
N GLU A 178 -12.08 10.09 -3.75
CA GLU A 178 -13.33 9.32 -3.83
C GLU A 178 -14.10 9.29 -2.49
N SER A 179 -13.68 10.10 -1.50
CA SER A 179 -14.33 10.27 -0.20
C SER A 179 -14.26 9.09 0.77
N PHE A 180 -13.23 8.25 0.66
CA PHE A 180 -12.91 7.26 1.70
C PHE A 180 -12.05 7.90 2.81
N ASN A 181 -12.26 7.49 4.06
CA ASN A 181 -11.32 7.75 5.14
C ASN A 181 -10.13 6.80 4.99
N VAL A 182 -8.92 7.34 4.96
CA VAL A 182 -7.72 6.53 4.68
C VAL A 182 -6.75 6.56 5.86
N ILE A 183 -6.27 5.37 6.24
CA ILE A 183 -5.19 5.19 7.21
C ILE A 183 -4.01 4.55 6.49
N ALA A 184 -2.89 5.26 6.36
CA ALA A 184 -1.65 4.71 5.85
C ALA A 184 -0.81 4.16 7.02
N VAL A 185 -0.47 2.87 6.98
CA VAL A 185 0.26 2.21 8.06
C VAL A 185 1.76 2.29 7.79
N GLU A 186 2.47 3.19 8.48
CA GLU A 186 3.84 3.58 8.15
C GLU A 186 4.84 2.43 8.22
N ASP A 187 4.72 1.56 9.22
CA ASP A 187 5.58 0.40 9.43
C ASP A 187 5.08 -0.87 8.72
N CYS A 188 4.05 -0.73 7.87
CA CYS A 188 3.63 -1.68 6.85
C CYS A 188 3.89 -1.16 5.42
N CYS A 189 4.67 -0.08 5.26
CA CYS A 189 5.02 0.51 3.97
C CYS A 189 6.54 0.71 3.83
N ALA A 190 7.01 0.71 2.59
CA ALA A 190 8.39 1.05 2.24
C ALA A 190 8.48 1.80 0.90
N ALA A 191 9.47 2.68 0.78
CA ALA A 191 9.97 3.22 -0.47
C ALA A 191 11.39 2.68 -0.73
N GLY A 192 11.97 2.96 -1.89
CA GLY A 192 13.32 2.54 -2.23
C GLY A 192 14.40 3.05 -1.26
N LEU A 193 14.14 4.21 -0.63
CA LEU A 193 14.98 4.79 0.44
C LEU A 193 14.08 5.23 1.59
N HIS A 194 14.60 5.12 2.82
CA HIS A 194 13.87 5.54 4.02
C HIS A 194 13.50 7.03 3.99
N GLU A 195 14.38 7.88 3.47
CA GLU A 195 14.12 9.31 3.33
C GLU A 195 12.92 9.61 2.40
N LEU A 196 12.79 8.88 1.28
CA LEU A 196 11.63 9.01 0.38
C LEU A 196 10.36 8.55 1.07
N HIS A 197 10.43 7.46 1.82
CA HIS A 197 9.31 6.95 2.60
C HIS A 197 8.81 8.00 3.61
N GLU A 198 9.68 8.54 4.45
CA GLU A 198 9.30 9.55 5.45
C GLU A 198 8.75 10.83 4.81
N LYS A 199 9.40 11.29 3.72
CA LYS A 199 8.95 12.48 2.99
C LYS A 199 7.56 12.30 2.40
N GLU A 200 7.28 11.16 1.78
CA GLU A 200 5.95 10.92 1.24
C GLU A 200 4.89 10.82 2.34
N LEU A 201 5.18 10.16 3.46
CA LEU A 201 4.28 10.14 4.61
C LEU A 201 3.97 11.55 5.12
N GLU A 202 4.99 12.43 5.22
CA GLU A 202 4.79 13.84 5.56
C GLU A 202 3.90 14.57 4.54
N ILE A 203 4.03 14.27 3.25
CA ILE A 203 3.27 14.92 2.18
C ILE A 203 1.81 14.51 2.21
N ILE A 204 1.52 13.22 2.37
CA ILE A 204 0.14 12.71 2.29
C ILE A 204 -0.64 12.84 3.59
N ASN A 205 0.06 12.95 4.73
CA ASN A 205 -0.60 13.00 6.04
C ASN A 205 -1.47 14.24 6.20
N MET A 206 -2.60 14.07 6.88
CA MET A 206 -3.64 15.07 7.17
C MET A 206 -4.45 15.54 5.96
N ILE A 207 -3.89 15.59 4.74
CA ILE A 207 -4.63 16.01 3.55
C ILE A 207 -5.34 14.85 2.86
N TYR A 208 -4.68 13.70 2.74
CA TYR A 208 -5.24 12.53 2.04
C TYR A 208 -5.50 11.34 2.95
N CYS A 209 -4.78 11.25 4.06
CA CYS A 209 -4.92 10.15 5.01
C CYS A 209 -4.48 10.57 6.40
N HIS A 210 -4.65 9.69 7.38
CA HIS A 210 -3.88 9.72 8.60
C HIS A 210 -2.80 8.65 8.57
N VAL A 211 -1.58 9.05 8.89
CA VAL A 211 -0.44 8.13 9.00
C VAL A 211 -0.34 7.63 10.44
N ALA A 212 -0.37 6.32 10.63
CA ALA A 212 -0.29 5.68 11.94
C ALA A 212 0.61 4.45 11.90
N SER A 213 1.14 4.04 13.04
CA SER A 213 1.85 2.76 13.18
C SER A 213 0.87 1.59 13.16
N LEU A 214 1.39 0.37 12.94
CA LEU A 214 0.62 -0.87 13.08
C LEU A 214 -0.09 -0.97 14.44
N ALA A 215 0.62 -0.65 15.53
CA ALA A 215 0.08 -0.75 16.87
C ALA A 215 -1.11 0.21 17.09
N GLU A 216 -0.98 1.45 16.64
CA GLU A 216 -2.06 2.44 16.69
C GLU A 216 -3.22 2.02 15.79
N THR A 217 -2.96 1.62 14.55
CA THR A 217 -4.00 1.17 13.60
C THR A 217 -4.82 0.01 14.16
N ILE A 218 -4.18 -1.00 14.76
CA ILE A 218 -4.88 -2.12 15.41
C ILE A 218 -5.78 -1.64 16.55
N SER A 219 -5.35 -0.60 17.29
CA SER A 219 -6.13 -0.05 18.40
C SER A 219 -7.38 0.70 17.95
N PHE A 220 -7.42 1.19 16.73
CA PHE A 220 -8.57 1.89 16.15
C PHE A 220 -9.73 0.95 15.80
N ILE A 221 -9.46 -0.34 15.52
CA ILE A 221 -10.46 -1.31 15.04
C ILE A 221 -11.32 -1.81 16.21
N ARG A 222 -12.62 -1.59 16.11
CA ARG A 222 -13.64 -1.98 17.10
C ARG A 222 -14.37 -3.23 16.66
#